data_24d91b71956e205ad4b4eb615a51749c
#
_entry.id   24d91b71956e205ad4b4eb615a51749c
#
_cell.length_a   1.000
_cell.length_b   1.000
_cell.length_c   1.000
_cell.angle_alpha   90.00
_cell.angle_beta   90.00
_cell.angle_gamma   90.00
#
_symmetry.space_group_name_H-M   'P 1'
#
loop_
_entity.id
_entity.type
_entity.pdbx_description
1 polymer ?
#
loop_
_entity_poly.entity_id
_entity_poly.type
_entity_poly.pdbx_seq_one_letter_code
_entity_poly.pdbx_strand_id
1 'polypeptide(L)'
;MKSYLISALVMIFSFLVTEEISAQFTAPELLGKPTDNSITVNVAPSQNMQIYYEYGTASGSYTGQTSTTSATSGQPHEAVITGLSANTRYYYRMQYSTNGGGTWTARAEHSFHTQRAPGSTFVFTVISDNHNALNATYTTALTNVRNDQPDFHLDLGDTFMPDNAASQSTVNTTYLNHRGTSYLGLMSHSVPIFLTAGNHENEEGWNLDDTPNSIGVFNIQARKAYFPTPANDGFYSGNTDPLARIDEATYGDEFREDYYAWEWGDALFIVIDEFQYTMNLPYAPGTAGEGSDDSQTGDQWTWTLGRTQYDWLKATLEGSSAKYKFVFSHNMLGGITRPISGVGAGYVRGGAEAAKYFEWGGYNADGTTWGFDTYRPGWGGKPIHQLFVENGVSAYFHGHDHQYVYERRDGVVYQEVPMPT
;
A
#
# COMPACT_ATOMS: atom_id res chain seq x y z
N MET A 1 -10.24 53.48 -3.44
CA MET A 1 -8.83 53.17 -3.77
C MET A 1 -8.06 52.46 -2.63
N LYS A 2 -8.33 52.73 -1.35
CA LYS A 2 -7.61 52.04 -0.23
C LYS A 2 -7.96 50.56 -0.04
N SER A 3 -9.18 50.12 -0.45
CA SER A 3 -9.63 48.73 -0.28
C SER A 3 -8.97 47.75 -1.26
N TYR A 4 -8.64 48.16 -2.47
CA TYR A 4 -7.99 47.30 -3.47
C TYR A 4 -6.50 47.03 -3.20
N LEU A 5 -5.81 47.96 -2.55
CA LEU A 5 -4.40 47.79 -2.19
C LEU A 5 -4.21 46.75 -1.05
N ILE A 6 -5.15 46.70 -0.10
CA ILE A 6 -5.10 45.72 1.00
C ILE A 6 -5.38 44.31 0.49
N SER A 7 -6.35 44.17 -0.42
CA SER A 7 -6.66 42.84 -1.00
C SER A 7 -5.52 42.30 -1.89
N ALA A 8 -4.85 43.17 -2.64
CA ALA A 8 -3.69 42.79 -3.45
C ALA A 8 -2.48 42.42 -2.59
N LEU A 9 -2.25 43.10 -1.47
CA LEU A 9 -1.15 42.81 -0.56
C LEU A 9 -1.35 41.49 0.19
N VAL A 10 -2.58 41.17 0.59
CA VAL A 10 -2.92 39.89 1.22
C VAL A 10 -2.77 38.73 0.23
N MET A 11 -3.15 38.89 -1.03
CA MET A 11 -2.99 37.86 -2.06
C MET A 11 -1.51 37.60 -2.40
N ILE A 12 -0.67 38.67 -2.45
CA ILE A 12 0.77 38.53 -2.70
C ILE A 12 1.47 37.86 -1.52
N PHE A 13 1.05 38.16 -0.28
CA PHE A 13 1.62 37.52 0.90
C PHE A 13 1.24 36.03 1.02
N SER A 14 0.01 35.66 0.64
CA SER A 14 -0.42 34.24 0.59
C SER A 14 0.33 33.43 -0.48
N PHE A 15 0.65 34.04 -1.63
CA PHE A 15 1.42 33.35 -2.68
C PHE A 15 2.89 33.15 -2.29
N LEU A 16 3.51 34.15 -1.67
CA LEU A 16 4.90 34.05 -1.20
C LEU A 16 5.06 33.01 -0.09
N VAL A 17 4.08 32.92 0.82
CA VAL A 17 4.11 31.92 1.92
C VAL A 17 3.95 30.49 1.39
N THR A 18 3.16 30.27 0.34
CA THR A 18 2.98 28.94 -0.25
C THR A 18 4.20 28.46 -1.04
N GLU A 19 4.91 29.34 -1.74
CA GLU A 19 6.14 28.97 -2.44
C GLU A 19 7.31 28.69 -1.48
N GLU A 20 7.50 29.50 -0.43
CA GLU A 20 8.52 29.22 0.58
C GLU A 20 8.28 27.93 1.36
N ILE A 21 7.04 27.60 1.67
CA ILE A 21 6.68 26.37 2.37
C ILE A 21 6.94 25.13 1.50
N SER A 22 6.70 25.23 0.19
CA SER A 22 7.01 24.16 -0.77
C SER A 22 8.52 23.92 -0.89
N ALA A 23 9.33 24.94 -0.75
CA ALA A 23 10.79 24.83 -0.86
C ALA A 23 11.46 24.14 0.34
N GLN A 24 10.77 24.00 1.49
CA GLN A 24 11.32 23.39 2.71
C GLN A 24 11.17 21.85 2.74
N PHE A 25 10.33 21.28 1.89
CA PHE A 25 10.04 19.85 1.86
C PHE A 25 10.03 19.33 0.43
N THR A 26 10.79 18.27 0.17
CA THR A 26 10.73 17.51 -1.10
C THR A 26 9.47 16.65 -1.15
N ALA A 27 8.97 16.21 0.00
CA ALA A 27 7.68 15.55 0.11
C ALA A 27 6.92 16.07 1.35
N PRO A 28 5.65 16.49 1.19
CA PRO A 28 4.80 16.93 2.29
C PRO A 28 4.42 15.75 3.21
N GLU A 29 3.63 16.06 4.24
CA GLU A 29 3.13 15.06 5.18
C GLU A 29 2.36 13.95 4.45
N LEU A 30 2.69 12.72 4.81
CA LEU A 30 1.97 11.52 4.42
C LEU A 30 1.65 10.71 5.68
N LEU A 31 0.38 10.41 5.86
CA LEU A 31 -0.13 9.60 6.95
C LEU A 31 -0.10 8.10 6.58
N GLY A 32 0.23 7.27 7.56
CA GLY A 32 0.10 5.82 7.47
C GLY A 32 -0.02 5.19 8.85
N LYS A 33 -0.24 3.89 8.89
CA LYS A 33 -0.36 3.11 10.13
C LYS A 33 -1.34 3.71 11.16
N PRO A 34 -2.58 4.07 10.78
CA PRO A 34 -3.56 4.52 11.75
C PRO A 34 -3.97 3.35 12.67
N THR A 35 -3.97 3.60 13.98
CA THR A 35 -4.43 2.63 14.99
C THR A 35 -5.58 3.19 15.81
N ASP A 36 -5.95 2.49 16.87
CA ASP A 36 -6.89 2.99 17.88
C ASP A 36 -6.32 4.12 18.73
N ASN A 37 -5.00 4.25 18.80
CA ASN A 37 -4.33 5.19 19.71
C ASN A 37 -3.13 5.93 19.11
N SER A 38 -2.86 5.77 17.83
CA SER A 38 -1.72 6.41 17.16
C SER A 38 -1.92 6.61 15.67
N ILE A 39 -1.05 7.44 15.07
CA ILE A 39 -0.84 7.57 13.63
C ILE A 39 0.62 7.93 13.35
N THR A 40 1.15 7.43 12.23
CA THR A 40 2.50 7.79 11.77
C THR A 40 2.43 8.85 10.70
N VAL A 41 3.28 9.86 10.79
CA VAL A 41 3.46 10.91 9.79
C VAL A 41 4.86 10.81 9.22
N ASN A 42 4.98 10.69 7.89
CA ASN A 42 6.24 10.69 7.16
C ASN A 42 6.38 11.98 6.34
N VAL A 43 7.56 12.58 6.35
CA VAL A 43 7.91 13.77 5.55
C VAL A 43 9.33 13.62 5.00
N ALA A 44 9.66 14.33 3.93
CA ALA A 44 11.02 14.44 3.44
C ALA A 44 11.44 15.92 3.39
N PRO A 45 12.25 16.42 4.34
CA PRO A 45 12.71 17.79 4.37
C PRO A 45 13.80 18.05 3.32
N SER A 46 13.84 19.26 2.75
CA SER A 46 14.88 19.69 1.83
C SER A 46 16.13 20.26 2.53
N GLN A 47 16.07 20.47 3.84
CA GLN A 47 17.17 20.93 4.67
C GLN A 47 17.05 20.37 6.10
N ASN A 48 18.15 20.38 6.87
CA ASN A 48 18.11 19.98 8.25
C ASN A 48 17.16 20.87 9.07
N MET A 49 16.30 20.25 9.87
CA MET A 49 15.33 20.96 10.69
C MET A 49 14.95 20.17 11.94
N GLN A 50 14.33 20.87 12.89
CA GLN A 50 13.61 20.25 14.00
C GLN A 50 12.13 20.25 13.68
N ILE A 51 11.42 19.20 14.08
CA ILE A 51 10.00 19.00 13.80
C ILE A 51 9.31 18.51 15.07
N TYR A 52 8.08 18.98 15.32
CA TYR A 52 7.10 18.35 16.20
C TYR A 52 5.69 18.57 15.63
N TYR A 53 4.75 17.80 16.14
CA TYR A 53 3.34 17.89 15.74
C TYR A 53 2.49 18.32 16.92
N GLU A 54 1.62 19.30 16.70
CA GLU A 54 0.53 19.69 17.61
C GLU A 54 -0.75 18.98 17.15
N TYR A 55 -1.55 18.50 18.09
CA TYR A 55 -2.80 17.80 17.78
C TYR A 55 -3.89 18.01 18.82
N GLY A 56 -5.15 17.82 18.42
CA GLY A 56 -6.31 17.95 19.27
C GLY A 56 -7.58 17.48 18.58
N THR A 57 -8.70 17.45 19.31
CA THR A 57 -9.99 16.96 18.80
C THR A 57 -10.90 18.06 18.21
N ALA A 58 -10.45 19.30 18.21
CA ALA A 58 -11.16 20.42 17.58
C ALA A 58 -10.22 21.25 16.72
N SER A 59 -10.69 21.66 15.55
CA SER A 59 -9.92 22.51 14.62
C SER A 59 -9.42 23.78 15.29
N GLY A 60 -8.14 24.10 15.11
CA GLY A 60 -7.47 25.23 15.72
C GLY A 60 -7.19 25.12 17.21
N SER A 61 -7.53 24.00 17.85
CA SER A 61 -7.34 23.77 19.29
C SER A 61 -6.48 22.52 19.53
N TYR A 62 -5.21 22.73 19.85
CA TYR A 62 -4.24 21.67 20.03
C TYR A 62 -3.97 21.48 21.53
N THR A 63 -4.34 20.31 22.05
CA THR A 63 -4.20 19.96 23.47
C THR A 63 -3.03 19.03 23.74
N GLY A 64 -2.43 18.46 22.69
CA GLY A 64 -1.26 17.60 22.73
C GLY A 64 -0.19 18.03 21.75
N GLN A 65 1.03 17.60 22.01
CA GLN A 65 2.15 17.72 21.07
C GLN A 65 3.10 16.55 21.19
N THR A 66 3.80 16.20 20.11
CA THR A 66 4.88 15.23 20.13
C THR A 66 6.17 15.84 20.69
N SER A 67 7.12 14.98 21.05
CA SER A 67 8.48 15.45 21.29
C SER A 67 9.09 16.04 20.02
N THR A 68 9.97 17.02 20.19
CA THR A 68 10.75 17.57 19.09
C THR A 68 11.78 16.55 18.62
N THR A 69 11.85 16.31 17.32
CA THR A 69 12.83 15.45 16.67
C THR A 69 13.65 16.20 15.63
N SER A 70 14.84 15.69 15.29
CA SER A 70 15.69 16.26 14.24
C SER A 70 15.48 15.49 12.95
N ALA A 71 15.21 16.21 11.86
CA ALA A 71 15.06 15.67 10.54
C ALA A 71 16.22 16.11 9.64
N THR A 72 16.79 15.17 8.89
CA THR A 72 17.97 15.39 8.04
C THR A 72 17.55 15.71 6.61
N SER A 73 18.20 16.68 6.00
CA SER A 73 18.00 17.07 4.60
C SER A 73 18.04 15.87 3.66
N GLY A 74 17.03 15.74 2.80
CA GLY A 74 16.95 14.71 1.75
C GLY A 74 16.68 13.31 2.27
N GLN A 75 16.46 13.14 3.60
CA GLN A 75 16.12 11.84 4.19
C GLN A 75 14.65 11.83 4.62
N PRO A 76 13.93 10.72 4.42
CA PRO A 76 12.60 10.57 5.00
C PRO A 76 12.68 10.61 6.52
N HIS A 77 11.67 11.19 7.15
CA HIS A 77 11.57 11.31 8.58
C HIS A 77 10.17 10.92 9.04
N GLU A 78 10.10 9.99 9.96
CA GLU A 78 8.87 9.53 10.57
C GLU A 78 8.72 10.03 12.00
N ALA A 79 7.50 10.41 12.34
CA ALA A 79 7.09 10.73 13.69
C ALA A 79 5.74 10.08 14.00
N VAL A 80 5.60 9.52 15.19
CA VAL A 80 4.37 8.88 15.63
C VAL A 80 3.64 9.81 16.61
N ILE A 81 2.41 10.14 16.29
CA ILE A 81 1.49 10.82 17.21
C ILE A 81 0.78 9.72 18.01
N THR A 82 0.99 9.67 19.32
CA THR A 82 0.52 8.61 20.22
C THR A 82 -0.39 9.17 21.32
N GLY A 83 -1.01 8.27 22.09
CA GLY A 83 -1.88 8.65 23.22
C GLY A 83 -3.24 9.17 22.75
N LEU A 84 -3.65 8.77 21.55
CA LEU A 84 -4.93 9.14 20.98
C LEU A 84 -6.06 8.26 21.55
N SER A 85 -7.29 8.72 21.41
CA SER A 85 -8.49 7.96 21.72
C SER A 85 -9.03 7.27 20.46
N ALA A 86 -9.49 6.03 20.60
CA ALA A 86 -10.14 5.31 19.51
C ALA A 86 -11.42 6.03 19.03
N ASN A 87 -11.83 5.74 17.80
CA ASN A 87 -13.05 6.24 17.17
C ASN A 87 -13.18 7.78 17.24
N THR A 88 -12.07 8.50 17.04
CA THR A 88 -12.01 9.94 17.25
C THR A 88 -11.36 10.62 16.06
N ARG A 89 -11.94 11.73 15.61
CA ARG A 89 -11.30 12.63 14.64
C ARG A 89 -10.32 13.54 15.36
N TYR A 90 -9.09 13.58 14.85
CA TYR A 90 -8.05 14.50 15.30
C TYR A 90 -7.71 15.52 14.22
N TYR A 91 -7.37 16.72 14.64
CA TYR A 91 -6.78 17.78 13.86
C TYR A 91 -5.34 17.92 14.28
N TYR A 92 -4.42 18.09 13.33
CA TYR A 92 -3.00 18.20 13.62
C TYR A 92 -2.33 19.18 12.66
N ARG A 93 -1.18 19.71 13.09
CA ARG A 93 -0.28 20.45 12.21
C ARG A 93 1.16 20.20 12.60
N MET A 94 2.05 20.31 11.63
CA MET A 94 3.48 20.28 11.86
C MET A 94 3.99 21.68 12.25
N GLN A 95 4.91 21.70 13.21
CA GLN A 95 5.78 22.80 13.53
C GLN A 95 7.20 22.43 13.13
N TYR A 96 7.91 23.30 12.42
CA TYR A 96 9.30 23.07 12.06
C TYR A 96 10.17 24.29 12.34
N SER A 97 11.47 24.03 12.60
CA SER A 97 12.48 25.06 12.83
C SER A 97 13.76 24.71 12.09
N THR A 98 14.28 25.64 11.30
CA THR A 98 15.56 25.49 10.57
C THR A 98 16.74 26.12 11.29
N ASN A 99 16.53 26.67 12.49
CA ASN A 99 17.54 27.37 13.27
C ASN A 99 17.70 26.80 14.71
N GLY A 100 17.49 25.50 14.86
CA GLY A 100 17.71 24.81 16.13
C GLY A 100 16.67 25.13 17.21
N GLY A 101 15.44 25.44 16.82
CA GLY A 101 14.35 25.76 17.77
C GLY A 101 14.26 27.25 18.15
N GLY A 102 15.07 28.10 17.53
CA GLY A 102 15.02 29.55 17.80
C GLY A 102 13.74 30.23 17.32
N THR A 103 13.19 29.77 16.18
CA THR A 103 11.88 30.16 15.64
C THR A 103 11.17 28.95 15.06
N TRP A 104 9.85 28.92 15.20
CA TRP A 104 9.00 27.85 14.70
C TRP A 104 8.02 28.36 13.66
N THR A 105 7.83 27.58 12.61
CA THR A 105 6.86 27.85 11.55
C THR A 105 5.82 26.74 11.53
N ALA A 106 4.55 27.12 11.59
CA ALA A 106 3.43 26.19 11.50
C ALA A 106 3.10 25.90 10.03
N ARG A 107 2.87 24.63 9.71
CA ARG A 107 2.23 24.23 8.44
C ARG A 107 0.71 24.26 8.55
N ALA A 108 0.04 23.97 7.44
CA ALA A 108 -1.41 23.90 7.40
C ALA A 108 -1.95 22.83 8.37
N GLU A 109 -3.14 23.08 8.90
CA GLU A 109 -3.88 22.08 9.68
C GLU A 109 -4.47 21.02 8.76
N HIS A 110 -4.38 19.77 9.20
CA HIS A 110 -4.95 18.59 8.56
C HIS A 110 -5.73 17.78 9.60
N SER A 111 -6.44 16.73 9.16
CA SER A 111 -7.18 15.86 10.08
C SER A 111 -7.13 14.42 9.63
N PHE A 112 -7.30 13.50 10.58
CA PHE A 112 -7.43 12.07 10.36
C PHE A 112 -8.43 11.47 11.37
N HIS A 113 -8.75 10.20 11.19
CA HIS A 113 -9.57 9.46 12.15
C HIS A 113 -8.77 8.26 12.68
N THR A 114 -8.86 8.00 13.99
CA THR A 114 -8.37 6.76 14.61
C THR A 114 -9.34 5.61 14.33
N GLN A 115 -8.93 4.37 14.57
CA GLN A 115 -9.74 3.18 14.31
C GLN A 115 -11.19 3.38 14.69
N ARG A 116 -12.09 3.09 13.75
CA ARG A 116 -13.55 3.15 13.97
C ARG A 116 -14.01 2.03 14.88
N ALA A 117 -14.91 2.35 15.79
CA ALA A 117 -15.55 1.34 16.63
C ALA A 117 -16.51 0.45 15.79
N PRO A 118 -16.74 -0.80 16.20
CA PRO A 118 -17.77 -1.64 15.59
C PRO A 118 -19.14 -0.92 15.52
N GLY A 119 -19.85 -1.12 14.40
CA GLY A 119 -21.11 -0.44 14.10
C GLY A 119 -20.96 0.96 13.49
N SER A 120 -19.75 1.49 13.39
CA SER A 120 -19.52 2.80 12.75
C SER A 120 -19.55 2.70 11.22
N THR A 121 -20.07 3.74 10.57
CA THR A 121 -19.91 3.93 9.14
C THR A 121 -18.54 4.55 8.85
N PHE A 122 -17.85 4.04 7.85
CA PHE A 122 -16.60 4.59 7.34
C PHE A 122 -16.52 4.43 5.83
N VAL A 123 -15.58 5.13 5.22
CA VAL A 123 -15.27 5.06 3.80
C VAL A 123 -13.81 4.67 3.64
N PHE A 124 -13.51 3.77 2.73
CA PHE A 124 -12.18 3.53 2.20
C PHE A 124 -12.21 3.62 0.68
N THR A 125 -11.08 3.93 0.07
CA THR A 125 -10.93 4.02 -1.37
C THR A 125 -9.80 3.10 -1.83
N VAL A 126 -9.89 2.65 -3.07
CA VAL A 126 -8.92 1.73 -3.68
C VAL A 126 -8.54 2.28 -5.05
N ILE A 127 -7.25 2.21 -5.39
CA ILE A 127 -6.69 2.50 -6.71
C ILE A 127 -5.68 1.40 -7.07
N SER A 128 -5.39 1.24 -8.35
CA SER A 128 -4.39 0.29 -8.84
C SER A 128 -3.77 0.78 -10.14
N ASP A 129 -2.58 0.27 -10.47
CA ASP A 129 -2.02 0.35 -11.82
C ASP A 129 -1.84 1.79 -12.35
N ASN A 130 -1.35 2.71 -11.53
CA ASN A 130 -1.09 4.06 -12.03
C ASN A 130 0.07 4.11 -13.04
N HIS A 131 0.97 3.13 -13.06
CA HIS A 131 2.06 2.97 -14.02
C HIS A 131 2.94 4.22 -14.16
N ASN A 132 3.33 4.81 -13.02
CA ASN A 132 4.13 6.04 -12.99
C ASN A 132 3.54 7.18 -13.86
N ALA A 133 2.24 7.14 -14.13
CA ALA A 133 1.54 8.12 -14.95
C ALA A 133 1.26 9.39 -14.13
N LEU A 134 2.28 10.20 -13.89
CA LEU A 134 2.16 11.47 -13.18
C LEU A 134 1.48 12.52 -14.08
N ASN A 135 0.18 12.41 -14.27
CA ASN A 135 -0.61 13.19 -15.21
C ASN A 135 -1.92 13.73 -14.61
N ALA A 136 -2.70 14.45 -15.43
CA ALA A 136 -3.95 15.07 -14.99
C ALA A 136 -5.04 14.04 -14.61
N THR A 137 -5.05 12.85 -15.19
CA THR A 137 -6.03 11.81 -14.88
C THR A 137 -5.78 11.26 -13.47
N TYR A 138 -4.52 10.95 -13.15
CA TYR A 138 -4.13 10.54 -11.80
C TYR A 138 -4.44 11.64 -10.77
N THR A 139 -4.10 12.91 -11.08
CA THR A 139 -4.47 14.05 -10.25
C THR A 139 -5.98 14.12 -9.99
N THR A 140 -6.79 13.83 -11.02
CA THR A 140 -8.26 13.81 -10.91
C THR A 140 -8.73 12.66 -10.00
N ALA A 141 -8.18 11.45 -10.18
CA ALA A 141 -8.50 10.30 -9.33
C ALA A 141 -8.20 10.59 -7.85
N LEU A 142 -7.00 11.10 -7.55
CA LEU A 142 -6.61 11.46 -6.17
C LEU A 142 -7.43 12.65 -5.62
N THR A 143 -7.87 13.57 -6.48
CA THR A 143 -8.78 14.64 -6.08
C THR A 143 -10.14 14.08 -5.66
N ASN A 144 -10.65 13.07 -6.37
CA ASN A 144 -11.89 12.38 -5.98
C ASN A 144 -11.70 11.65 -4.64
N VAL A 145 -10.59 10.92 -4.45
CA VAL A 145 -10.25 10.32 -3.16
C VAL A 145 -10.30 11.36 -2.03
N ARG A 146 -9.63 12.50 -2.21
CA ARG A 146 -9.66 13.59 -1.23
C ARG A 146 -11.07 14.10 -0.93
N ASN A 147 -11.91 14.23 -1.98
CA ASN A 147 -13.28 14.75 -1.84
C ASN A 147 -14.21 13.77 -1.11
N ASP A 148 -13.99 12.47 -1.27
CA ASP A 148 -14.73 11.41 -0.58
C ASP A 148 -14.36 11.32 0.90
N GLN A 149 -13.26 11.96 1.34
CA GLN A 149 -12.79 12.00 2.73
C GLN A 149 -12.74 10.62 3.39
N PRO A 150 -12.09 9.62 2.79
CA PRO A 150 -12.05 8.29 3.35
C PRO A 150 -11.23 8.26 4.65
N ASP A 151 -11.45 7.25 5.46
CA ASP A 151 -10.65 7.00 6.65
C ASP A 151 -9.23 6.53 6.29
N PHE A 152 -9.09 5.86 5.13
CA PHE A 152 -7.81 5.45 4.53
C PHE A 152 -7.98 5.10 3.05
N HIS A 153 -6.86 4.97 2.38
CA HIS A 153 -6.74 4.64 0.96
C HIS A 153 -5.82 3.43 0.78
N LEU A 154 -6.19 2.50 -0.11
CA LEU A 154 -5.35 1.39 -0.53
C LEU A 154 -4.90 1.61 -1.97
N ASP A 155 -3.61 1.42 -2.22
CA ASP A 155 -3.02 1.36 -3.54
C ASP A 155 -2.57 -0.09 -3.78
N LEU A 156 -3.09 -0.72 -4.82
CA LEU A 156 -2.89 -2.14 -5.08
C LEU A 156 -1.62 -2.46 -5.88
N GLY A 157 -0.71 -1.50 -6.03
CA GLY A 157 0.56 -1.71 -6.71
C GLY A 157 0.54 -1.32 -8.19
N ASP A 158 1.68 -1.55 -8.84
CA ASP A 158 2.01 -1.05 -10.18
C ASP A 158 1.85 0.48 -10.30
N THR A 159 2.16 1.16 -9.22
CA THR A 159 2.06 2.62 -9.13
C THR A 159 3.39 3.29 -9.43
N PHE A 160 4.50 2.79 -8.89
CA PHE A 160 5.79 3.49 -8.94
C PHE A 160 6.64 3.14 -10.17
N MET A 161 6.60 1.93 -10.67
CA MET A 161 7.31 1.43 -11.86
C MET A 161 8.80 1.78 -11.95
N PRO A 162 9.63 1.41 -11.00
CA PRO A 162 11.07 1.64 -11.09
C PRO A 162 11.83 0.52 -11.85
N ASP A 163 11.19 -0.21 -12.74
CA ASP A 163 11.62 -1.47 -13.37
C ASP A 163 13.07 -1.53 -13.85
N ASN A 164 13.59 -0.44 -14.35
CA ASN A 164 14.95 -0.39 -14.89
C ASN A 164 15.89 0.42 -14.00
N ALA A 165 15.55 0.63 -12.74
CA ALA A 165 16.37 1.40 -11.83
C ALA A 165 17.66 0.65 -11.48
N ALA A 166 18.79 1.26 -11.80
CA ALA A 166 20.12 0.71 -11.54
C ALA A 166 20.68 1.10 -10.16
N SER A 167 19.92 1.83 -9.35
CA SER A 167 20.40 2.30 -8.04
C SER A 167 19.26 2.66 -7.10
N GLN A 168 19.53 2.57 -5.80
CA GLN A 168 18.65 3.05 -4.74
C GLN A 168 18.19 4.50 -4.95
N SER A 169 19.09 5.38 -5.40
CA SER A 169 18.76 6.80 -5.62
C SER A 169 17.72 6.99 -6.72
N THR A 170 17.75 6.15 -7.77
CA THR A 170 16.75 6.21 -8.85
C THR A 170 15.39 5.78 -8.33
N VAL A 171 15.32 4.67 -7.60
CA VAL A 171 14.09 4.19 -6.97
C VAL A 171 13.52 5.24 -6.01
N ASN A 172 14.35 5.77 -5.11
CA ASN A 172 13.94 6.82 -4.17
C ASN A 172 13.33 8.03 -4.89
N THR A 173 13.89 8.43 -6.03
CA THR A 173 13.37 9.54 -6.82
C THR A 173 11.97 9.23 -7.37
N THR A 174 11.75 8.00 -7.84
CA THR A 174 10.44 7.57 -8.33
C THR A 174 9.38 7.65 -7.23
N TYR A 175 9.66 7.08 -6.06
CA TYR A 175 8.75 7.15 -4.91
C TYR A 175 8.47 8.59 -4.46
N LEU A 176 9.51 9.44 -4.40
CA LEU A 176 9.36 10.86 -4.05
C LEU A 176 8.50 11.65 -5.05
N ASN A 177 8.61 11.36 -6.34
CA ASN A 177 7.83 12.05 -7.36
C ASN A 177 6.32 11.82 -7.16
N HIS A 178 5.91 10.62 -6.78
CA HIS A 178 4.52 10.32 -6.46
C HIS A 178 4.02 11.03 -5.20
N ARG A 179 4.90 11.41 -4.28
CA ARG A 179 4.55 12.18 -3.09
C ARG A 179 4.35 13.67 -3.35
N GLY A 180 4.53 14.13 -4.60
CA GLY A 180 4.34 15.52 -5.00
C GLY A 180 2.94 16.06 -4.66
N THR A 181 2.85 17.38 -4.48
CA THR A 181 1.61 18.08 -4.09
C THR A 181 0.48 17.98 -5.12
N SER A 182 0.77 17.61 -6.35
CA SER A 182 -0.21 17.35 -7.41
C SER A 182 -0.67 15.88 -7.48
N TYR A 183 -0.07 15.00 -6.69
CA TYR A 183 -0.32 13.57 -6.68
C TYR A 183 -0.71 13.10 -5.27
N LEU A 184 -0.05 12.11 -4.70
CA LEU A 184 -0.40 11.60 -3.36
C LEU A 184 -0.43 12.70 -2.29
N GLY A 185 0.43 13.71 -2.40
CA GLY A 185 0.42 14.89 -1.52
C GLY A 185 -0.87 15.71 -1.55
N LEU A 186 -1.77 15.50 -2.54
CA LEU A 186 -3.11 16.10 -2.56
C LEU A 186 -3.99 15.62 -1.41
N MET A 187 -3.79 14.39 -0.94
CA MET A 187 -4.70 13.76 0.01
C MET A 187 -3.99 13.09 1.19
N SER A 188 -2.72 12.68 1.03
CA SER A 188 -2.00 11.87 2.01
C SER A 188 -1.78 12.53 3.36
N HIS A 189 -1.84 13.85 3.43
CA HIS A 189 -1.81 14.61 4.68
C HIS A 189 -3.07 14.39 5.55
N SER A 190 -4.16 13.87 5.00
CA SER A 190 -5.43 13.64 5.72
C SER A 190 -6.01 12.24 5.51
N VAL A 191 -5.47 11.48 4.57
CA VAL A 191 -5.90 10.14 4.23
C VAL A 191 -4.69 9.21 4.36
N PRO A 192 -4.63 8.37 5.39
CA PRO A 192 -3.59 7.36 5.54
C PRO A 192 -3.55 6.42 4.33
N ILE A 193 -2.35 6.04 3.89
CA ILE A 193 -2.14 5.19 2.72
C ILE A 193 -1.65 3.81 3.16
N PHE A 194 -2.24 2.76 2.57
CA PHE A 194 -1.78 1.38 2.59
C PHE A 194 -1.36 0.98 1.18
N LEU A 195 -0.27 0.24 1.07
CA LEU A 195 0.29 -0.21 -0.20
C LEU A 195 0.30 -1.72 -0.29
N THR A 196 0.02 -2.26 -1.47
CA THR A 196 0.48 -3.58 -1.91
C THR A 196 1.63 -3.41 -2.90
N ALA A 197 2.48 -4.41 -3.03
CA ALA A 197 3.45 -4.45 -4.12
C ALA A 197 2.79 -5.06 -5.36
N GLY A 198 2.98 -4.43 -6.51
CA GLY A 198 2.70 -5.02 -7.82
C GLY A 198 3.98 -5.57 -8.45
N ASN A 199 3.87 -6.16 -9.64
CA ASN A 199 5.04 -6.70 -10.32
C ASN A 199 6.00 -5.60 -10.83
N HIS A 200 5.52 -4.39 -11.05
CA HIS A 200 6.37 -3.26 -11.43
C HIS A 200 7.06 -2.58 -10.23
N GLU A 201 6.75 -2.92 -9.00
CA GLU A 201 7.56 -2.59 -7.84
C GLU A 201 8.79 -3.51 -7.71
N ASN A 202 8.86 -4.60 -8.49
CA ASN A 202 10.00 -5.51 -8.57
C ASN A 202 10.43 -6.14 -7.23
N GLU A 203 9.50 -6.27 -6.29
CA GLU A 203 9.77 -6.88 -4.98
C GLU A 203 9.65 -8.40 -4.99
N GLU A 204 9.48 -9.02 -6.14
CA GLU A 204 9.26 -10.45 -6.29
C GLU A 204 10.48 -11.27 -5.87
N GLY A 205 10.23 -12.46 -5.36
CA GLY A 205 11.26 -13.36 -4.88
C GLY A 205 12.34 -13.70 -5.92
N TRP A 206 11.98 -13.75 -7.20
CA TRP A 206 12.96 -14.01 -8.28
C TRP A 206 13.89 -12.81 -8.57
N ASN A 207 13.58 -11.60 -8.14
CA ASN A 207 14.40 -10.41 -8.27
C ASN A 207 15.38 -10.23 -7.11
N LEU A 208 15.33 -11.11 -6.12
CA LEU A 208 16.24 -11.11 -4.97
C LEU A 208 17.39 -12.09 -5.26
N ASP A 209 18.62 -11.64 -5.06
CA ASP A 209 19.85 -12.36 -5.43
C ASP A 209 20.80 -12.60 -4.24
N ASP A 210 20.30 -12.51 -3.01
CA ASP A 210 21.03 -12.61 -1.76
C ASP A 210 22.09 -11.49 -1.59
N THR A 211 21.93 -10.36 -2.29
CA THR A 211 22.78 -9.18 -2.16
C THR A 211 21.95 -7.93 -1.82
N PRO A 212 22.55 -6.90 -1.20
CA PRO A 212 21.84 -5.65 -0.90
C PRO A 212 21.64 -4.75 -2.13
N ASN A 213 22.05 -5.16 -3.31
CA ASN A 213 22.11 -4.33 -4.51
C ASN A 213 21.18 -4.80 -5.64
N SER A 214 20.18 -5.61 -5.31
CA SER A 214 19.14 -6.00 -6.27
C SER A 214 18.04 -4.95 -6.35
N ILE A 215 17.31 -4.94 -7.47
CA ILE A 215 16.19 -4.02 -7.65
C ILE A 215 15.09 -4.27 -6.63
N GLY A 216 14.83 -5.52 -6.24
CA GLY A 216 13.88 -5.87 -5.20
C GLY A 216 14.23 -5.21 -3.87
N VAL A 217 15.51 -5.30 -3.45
CA VAL A 217 16.01 -4.65 -2.24
C VAL A 217 15.82 -3.13 -2.30
N PHE A 218 16.15 -2.50 -3.42
CA PHE A 218 15.99 -1.05 -3.58
C PHE A 218 14.54 -0.60 -3.41
N ASN A 219 13.59 -1.38 -3.95
CA ASN A 219 12.17 -1.06 -3.85
C ASN A 219 11.63 -1.26 -2.44
N ILE A 220 11.93 -2.38 -1.79
CA ILE A 220 11.53 -2.61 -0.41
C ILE A 220 12.05 -1.49 0.51
N GLN A 221 13.32 -1.09 0.35
CA GLN A 221 13.89 0.01 1.12
C GLN A 221 13.19 1.35 0.86
N ALA A 222 12.89 1.67 -0.40
CA ALA A 222 12.20 2.92 -0.74
C ALA A 222 10.77 2.93 -0.20
N ARG A 223 10.02 1.83 -0.36
CA ARG A 223 8.67 1.70 0.17
C ARG A 223 8.65 1.91 1.68
N LYS A 224 9.47 1.20 2.43
CA LYS A 224 9.59 1.33 3.89
C LYS A 224 10.09 2.70 4.35
N ALA A 225 10.94 3.36 3.57
CA ALA A 225 11.50 4.67 3.93
C ALA A 225 10.52 5.83 3.69
N TYR A 226 9.73 5.77 2.61
CA TYR A 226 8.88 6.88 2.19
C TYR A 226 7.41 6.71 2.55
N PHE A 227 6.99 5.51 2.94
CA PHE A 227 5.61 5.20 3.34
C PHE A 227 5.62 4.44 4.66
N PRO A 228 4.86 4.89 5.68
CA PRO A 228 4.69 4.14 6.90
C PRO A 228 3.94 2.83 6.61
N THR A 229 4.68 1.73 6.49
CA THR A 229 4.12 0.40 6.21
C THR A 229 3.77 -0.34 7.51
N PRO A 230 2.66 -1.08 7.58
CA PRO A 230 2.30 -1.83 8.76
C PRO A 230 3.30 -2.95 9.07
N ALA A 231 3.75 -3.01 10.33
CA ALA A 231 4.52 -4.12 10.87
C ALA A 231 3.69 -4.89 11.89
N ASN A 232 4.08 -6.12 12.21
CA ASN A 232 3.43 -6.89 13.26
C ASN A 232 3.72 -6.26 14.64
N ASP A 233 2.78 -5.47 15.17
CA ASP A 233 2.96 -4.65 16.39
C ASP A 233 1.85 -4.86 17.43
N GLY A 234 0.94 -5.80 17.19
CA GLY A 234 -0.18 -6.10 18.07
C GLY A 234 -1.49 -5.41 17.69
N PHE A 235 -1.47 -4.29 16.98
CA PHE A 235 -2.65 -3.74 16.27
C PHE A 235 -2.73 -4.33 14.85
N TYR A 236 -1.61 -4.30 14.14
CA TYR A 236 -1.45 -5.01 12.87
C TYR A 236 -0.89 -6.40 13.12
N SER A 237 -1.44 -7.42 12.49
CA SER A 237 -0.76 -8.68 12.28
C SER A 237 -0.11 -8.67 10.89
N GLY A 238 0.98 -9.39 10.68
CA GLY A 238 1.64 -9.36 9.39
C GLY A 238 2.90 -10.21 9.33
N ASN A 239 3.73 -9.88 8.35
CA ASN A 239 4.95 -10.61 8.08
C ASN A 239 5.89 -10.61 9.29
N THR A 240 6.25 -11.82 9.74
CA THR A 240 7.25 -12.07 10.78
C THR A 240 8.34 -13.01 10.29
N ASP A 241 8.40 -13.28 9.00
CA ASP A 241 9.38 -14.15 8.37
C ASP A 241 10.59 -13.31 7.93
N PRO A 242 11.78 -13.51 8.53
CA PRO A 242 13.00 -12.91 8.03
C PRO A 242 13.22 -13.42 6.61
N LEU A 243 13.51 -12.52 5.71
CA LEU A 243 13.54 -12.87 4.31
C LEU A 243 14.66 -13.82 3.93
N ALA A 244 14.28 -14.89 3.32
CA ALA A 244 15.17 -15.56 2.40
C ALA A 244 15.63 -14.58 1.31
N ARG A 245 16.96 -14.53 1.07
CA ARG A 245 17.58 -13.82 -0.05
C ARG A 245 17.73 -12.30 0.07
N ILE A 246 17.60 -11.74 1.29
CA ILE A 246 17.95 -10.34 1.57
C ILE A 246 19.00 -10.30 2.67
N ASP A 247 19.96 -9.39 2.51
CA ASP A 247 20.95 -9.09 3.55
C ASP A 247 20.29 -8.30 4.68
N GLU A 248 19.97 -8.99 5.77
CA GLU A 248 19.36 -8.42 6.99
C GLU A 248 20.19 -7.25 7.56
N ALA A 249 21.51 -7.30 7.45
CA ALA A 249 22.38 -6.23 7.92
C ALA A 249 22.14 -4.91 7.19
N THR A 250 21.61 -4.95 5.96
CA THR A 250 21.26 -3.77 5.17
C THR A 250 19.91 -3.19 5.57
N TYR A 251 19.00 -4.02 6.08
CA TYR A 251 17.64 -3.63 6.40
C TYR A 251 17.44 -3.05 7.80
N GLY A 252 18.23 -3.44 8.76
CA GLY A 252 18.11 -3.01 10.15
C GLY A 252 16.92 -3.64 10.93
N ASP A 253 15.78 -3.82 10.30
CA ASP A 253 14.69 -4.69 10.73
C ASP A 253 14.43 -5.74 9.65
N GLU A 254 14.10 -6.91 10.03
CA GLU A 254 14.21 -8.11 9.22
C GLU A 254 13.00 -8.33 8.31
N PHE A 255 11.90 -7.58 8.49
CA PHE A 255 10.64 -7.86 7.81
C PHE A 255 10.39 -6.93 6.63
N ARG A 256 9.80 -7.48 5.56
CA ARG A 256 9.42 -6.71 4.37
C ARG A 256 8.23 -5.79 4.62
N GLU A 257 7.38 -6.09 5.59
CA GLU A 257 6.15 -5.35 5.83
C GLU A 257 5.25 -5.30 4.57
N ASP A 258 5.12 -6.43 3.90
CA ASP A 258 4.47 -6.59 2.60
C ASP A 258 3.09 -7.22 2.69
N TYR A 259 2.86 -8.10 3.69
CA TYR A 259 1.52 -8.61 3.98
C TYR A 259 1.14 -8.32 5.44
N TYR A 260 -0.10 -7.90 5.64
CA TYR A 260 -0.58 -7.47 6.95
C TYR A 260 -2.11 -7.44 7.01
N ALA A 261 -2.66 -7.38 8.23
CA ALA A 261 -4.10 -7.28 8.46
C ALA A 261 -4.42 -6.40 9.66
N TRP A 262 -5.59 -5.76 9.62
CA TRP A 262 -6.14 -4.96 10.70
C TRP A 262 -7.67 -4.95 10.67
N GLU A 263 -8.30 -4.61 11.79
CA GLU A 263 -9.75 -4.39 11.85
C GLU A 263 -10.08 -2.89 11.85
N TRP A 264 -11.18 -2.51 11.18
CA TRP A 264 -11.70 -1.15 11.17
C TRP A 264 -13.22 -1.17 11.14
N GLY A 265 -13.89 -0.65 12.18
CA GLY A 265 -15.33 -0.81 12.33
C GLY A 265 -15.73 -2.29 12.42
N ASP A 266 -16.65 -2.70 11.57
CA ASP A 266 -17.13 -4.10 11.49
C ASP A 266 -16.38 -4.93 10.43
N ALA A 267 -15.24 -4.43 9.92
CA ALA A 267 -14.52 -5.08 8.83
C ALA A 267 -13.09 -5.46 9.20
N LEU A 268 -12.66 -6.61 8.70
CA LEU A 268 -11.27 -7.07 8.64
C LEU A 268 -10.71 -6.76 7.25
N PHE A 269 -9.56 -6.13 7.20
CA PHE A 269 -8.78 -5.83 6.00
C PHE A 269 -7.52 -6.68 6.01
N ILE A 270 -7.22 -7.34 4.91
CA ILE A 270 -6.08 -8.24 4.74
C ILE A 270 -5.38 -7.88 3.44
N VAL A 271 -4.13 -7.46 3.52
CA VAL A 271 -3.23 -7.35 2.37
C VAL A 271 -2.38 -8.60 2.30
N ILE A 272 -2.31 -9.24 1.15
CA ILE A 272 -1.44 -10.38 0.88
C ILE A 272 -0.41 -10.02 -0.18
N ASP A 273 0.78 -10.63 -0.12
CA ASP A 273 1.83 -10.52 -1.12
C ASP A 273 1.96 -11.85 -1.86
N GLU A 274 1.60 -11.88 -3.10
CA GLU A 274 1.70 -13.05 -3.98
C GLU A 274 3.10 -13.29 -4.52
N PHE A 275 4.05 -12.38 -4.29
CA PHE A 275 5.35 -12.38 -4.94
C PHE A 275 6.51 -12.84 -4.04
N GLN A 276 6.46 -12.56 -2.74
CA GLN A 276 7.60 -12.78 -1.83
C GLN A 276 8.18 -14.19 -1.91
N TYR A 277 7.34 -15.21 -1.89
CA TYR A 277 7.78 -16.61 -1.87
C TYR A 277 7.85 -17.25 -3.25
N THR A 278 7.51 -16.54 -4.29
CA THR A 278 7.63 -16.99 -5.67
C THR A 278 9.06 -16.73 -6.15
N MET A 279 9.92 -17.75 -5.98
CA MET A 279 11.37 -17.63 -6.17
C MET A 279 11.83 -17.92 -7.61
N ASN A 280 10.97 -18.46 -8.44
CA ASN A 280 11.26 -18.75 -9.83
C ASN A 280 10.25 -18.01 -10.69
N LEU A 281 10.77 -17.32 -11.70
CA LEU A 281 9.94 -16.68 -12.69
C LEU A 281 8.95 -17.72 -13.26
N PRO A 282 7.64 -17.53 -13.09
CA PRO A 282 6.67 -18.57 -13.50
C PRO A 282 6.42 -18.61 -15.02
N TYR A 283 7.17 -17.83 -15.80
CA TYR A 283 7.14 -17.74 -17.25
C TYR A 283 8.57 -17.81 -17.83
N ALA A 284 8.69 -18.11 -19.13
CA ALA A 284 9.98 -18.32 -19.76
C ALA A 284 10.81 -17.02 -19.84
N PRO A 285 12.10 -17.03 -19.43
CA PRO A 285 12.98 -15.87 -19.55
C PRO A 285 13.09 -15.38 -21.00
N GLY A 286 13.01 -14.07 -21.21
CA GLY A 286 13.21 -13.43 -22.53
C GLY A 286 11.97 -13.37 -23.41
N THR A 287 10.81 -13.72 -22.92
CA THR A 287 9.56 -13.36 -23.54
C THR A 287 9.22 -11.93 -23.13
N ALA A 288 9.09 -11.11 -24.12
CA ALA A 288 9.10 -9.67 -24.04
C ALA A 288 8.13 -9.10 -23.02
N GLY A 289 8.65 -8.23 -22.20
CA GLY A 289 7.89 -7.24 -21.45
C GLY A 289 7.13 -7.83 -20.28
N GLU A 290 7.43 -7.35 -19.13
CA GLU A 290 6.61 -7.46 -17.95
C GLU A 290 5.17 -7.13 -18.35
N GLY A 291 4.27 -8.06 -18.12
CA GLY A 291 2.88 -7.91 -18.51
C GLY A 291 2.45 -8.55 -19.84
N SER A 292 3.37 -8.97 -20.71
CA SER A 292 3.01 -9.69 -21.94
C SER A 292 3.31 -11.18 -21.84
N ASP A 293 2.65 -11.84 -20.94
CA ASP A 293 2.92 -13.24 -20.68
C ASP A 293 2.00 -14.19 -21.43
N ASP A 294 1.77 -13.87 -22.67
CA ASP A 294 1.20 -14.79 -23.64
C ASP A 294 1.98 -16.09 -23.79
N SER A 295 3.12 -16.21 -23.09
CA SER A 295 4.02 -17.35 -23.20
C SER A 295 4.18 -18.14 -21.91
N GLN A 296 3.19 -18.18 -21.03
CA GLN A 296 3.23 -19.02 -19.84
C GLN A 296 3.50 -20.47 -20.20
N THR A 297 4.76 -20.81 -20.28
CA THR A 297 5.25 -22.17 -20.43
C THR A 297 5.72 -22.73 -19.08
N GLY A 298 5.67 -21.90 -18.02
CA GLY A 298 6.07 -22.27 -16.68
C GLY A 298 5.01 -23.08 -15.94
N ASP A 299 5.45 -23.75 -14.89
CA ASP A 299 4.55 -24.44 -13.97
C ASP A 299 3.90 -23.44 -13.01
N GLN A 300 2.62 -23.17 -13.18
CA GLN A 300 1.86 -22.23 -12.36
C GLN A 300 1.79 -22.62 -10.86
N TRP A 301 2.12 -23.85 -10.51
CA TRP A 301 2.31 -24.25 -9.13
C TRP A 301 3.56 -23.70 -8.47
N THR A 302 4.46 -23.07 -9.25
CA THR A 302 5.62 -22.34 -8.69
C THR A 302 5.25 -21.01 -8.05
N TRP A 303 4.09 -20.44 -8.41
CA TRP A 303 3.54 -19.28 -7.70
C TRP A 303 2.98 -19.72 -6.35
N THR A 304 3.35 -18.99 -5.31
CA THR A 304 2.95 -19.40 -3.96
C THR A 304 2.95 -18.21 -3.00
N LEU A 305 1.95 -18.17 -2.12
CA LEU A 305 2.01 -17.34 -0.90
C LEU A 305 3.10 -17.83 0.07
N GLY A 306 3.64 -19.04 -0.16
CA GLY A 306 4.50 -19.68 0.81
C GLY A 306 3.73 -20.18 2.04
N ARG A 307 4.30 -21.16 2.72
CA ARG A 307 3.64 -21.77 3.87
C ARG A 307 3.42 -20.80 5.01
N THR A 308 4.37 -19.92 5.27
CA THR A 308 4.31 -18.96 6.38
C THR A 308 3.16 -17.98 6.19
N GLN A 309 3.05 -17.36 5.02
CA GLN A 309 1.97 -16.43 4.75
C GLN A 309 0.60 -17.13 4.65
N TYR A 310 0.55 -18.33 4.06
CA TYR A 310 -0.69 -19.12 4.02
C TYR A 310 -1.21 -19.45 5.43
N ASP A 311 -0.34 -19.91 6.32
CA ASP A 311 -0.74 -20.23 7.70
C ASP A 311 -1.18 -18.97 8.46
N TRP A 312 -0.52 -17.83 8.24
CA TRP A 312 -0.92 -16.54 8.78
C TRP A 312 -2.29 -16.09 8.23
N LEU A 313 -2.49 -16.17 6.91
CA LEU A 313 -3.77 -15.82 6.27
C LEU A 313 -4.92 -16.67 6.83
N LYS A 314 -4.69 -17.97 6.92
CA LYS A 314 -5.66 -18.92 7.51
C LYS A 314 -5.98 -18.54 8.96
N ALA A 315 -4.97 -18.35 9.79
CA ALA A 315 -5.15 -17.99 11.20
C ALA A 315 -5.88 -16.62 11.36
N THR A 316 -5.54 -15.64 10.52
CA THR A 316 -6.17 -14.31 10.50
C THR A 316 -7.66 -14.40 10.15
N LEU A 317 -8.00 -15.16 9.10
CA LEU A 317 -9.39 -15.35 8.68
C LEU A 317 -10.22 -16.12 9.72
N GLU A 318 -9.67 -17.20 10.27
CA GLU A 318 -10.33 -18.06 11.28
C GLU A 318 -10.45 -17.33 12.65
N GLY A 319 -9.50 -16.47 12.97
CA GLY A 319 -9.46 -15.73 14.25
C GLY A 319 -10.38 -14.53 14.33
N SER A 320 -10.84 -13.98 13.20
CA SER A 320 -11.66 -12.77 13.17
C SER A 320 -13.16 -13.07 13.14
N SER A 321 -13.89 -12.38 14.00
CA SER A 321 -15.36 -12.35 14.01
C SER A 321 -15.94 -11.16 13.23
N ALA A 322 -15.14 -10.40 12.48
CA ALA A 322 -15.58 -9.27 11.70
C ALA A 322 -16.71 -9.65 10.74
N LYS A 323 -17.71 -8.79 10.64
CA LYS A 323 -18.90 -9.01 9.80
C LYS A 323 -18.55 -9.00 8.31
N TYR A 324 -17.59 -8.17 7.92
CA TYR A 324 -17.08 -8.07 6.56
C TYR A 324 -15.61 -8.42 6.58
N LYS A 325 -15.13 -9.11 5.56
CA LYS A 325 -13.71 -9.43 5.39
C LYS A 325 -13.32 -9.08 3.96
N PHE A 326 -12.33 -8.22 3.82
CA PHE A 326 -11.81 -7.77 2.55
C PHE A 326 -10.36 -8.20 2.41
N VAL A 327 -10.03 -8.78 1.26
CA VAL A 327 -8.67 -9.20 0.93
C VAL A 327 -8.20 -8.42 -0.27
N PHE A 328 -6.95 -8.01 -0.27
CA PHE A 328 -6.31 -7.17 -1.28
C PHE A 328 -4.98 -7.76 -1.69
N SER A 329 -4.70 -7.79 -2.98
CA SER A 329 -3.37 -8.00 -3.55
C SER A 329 -3.30 -7.34 -4.92
N HIS A 330 -2.12 -7.35 -5.54
CA HIS A 330 -2.00 -6.80 -6.89
C HIS A 330 -2.67 -7.72 -7.91
N ASN A 331 -2.31 -9.01 -7.93
CA ASN A 331 -2.97 -10.00 -8.77
C ASN A 331 -3.23 -11.32 -8.03
N MET A 332 -3.93 -12.24 -8.67
CA MET A 332 -4.16 -13.58 -8.12
C MET A 332 -2.99 -14.50 -8.44
N LEU A 333 -2.57 -15.28 -7.43
CA LEU A 333 -1.55 -16.31 -7.59
C LEU A 333 -1.89 -17.30 -8.71
N GLY A 334 -0.90 -17.57 -9.57
CA GLY A 334 -1.07 -18.50 -10.67
C GLY A 334 -2.05 -18.01 -11.71
N GLY A 335 -2.25 -16.70 -11.80
CA GLY A 335 -3.13 -16.06 -12.76
C GLY A 335 -2.98 -16.65 -14.16
N ILE A 336 -4.09 -16.85 -14.84
CA ILE A 336 -4.12 -17.52 -16.13
C ILE A 336 -4.20 -16.45 -17.20
N THR A 337 -3.11 -16.26 -17.90
CA THR A 337 -3.04 -15.32 -19.03
C THR A 337 -3.48 -15.91 -20.36
N ARG A 338 -3.69 -17.22 -20.41
CA ARG A 338 -4.23 -17.85 -21.63
C ARG A 338 -5.56 -18.52 -21.33
N PRO A 339 -6.47 -18.53 -22.31
CA PRO A 339 -7.64 -19.35 -22.19
C PRO A 339 -7.17 -20.80 -21.95
N ILE A 340 -7.52 -21.36 -20.80
CA ILE A 340 -7.53 -22.79 -20.64
C ILE A 340 -8.39 -23.32 -21.77
N SER A 341 -7.92 -24.38 -22.46
CA SER A 341 -8.65 -24.96 -23.56
C SER A 341 -10.10 -25.22 -23.16
N GLY A 342 -11.04 -24.47 -23.75
CA GLY A 342 -12.47 -24.56 -23.46
C GLY A 342 -13.06 -23.45 -22.58
N VAL A 343 -12.25 -22.56 -22.03
CA VAL A 343 -12.70 -21.32 -21.38
C VAL A 343 -12.47 -20.17 -22.35
N GLY A 344 -13.46 -19.30 -22.55
CA GLY A 344 -13.39 -18.22 -23.53
C GLY A 344 -12.20 -17.29 -23.32
N ALA A 345 -11.73 -16.67 -24.38
CA ALA A 345 -10.65 -15.72 -24.36
C ALA A 345 -10.99 -14.51 -23.47
N GLY A 346 -10.52 -14.53 -22.23
CA GLY A 346 -10.56 -13.41 -21.30
C GLY A 346 -9.23 -13.36 -20.58
N TYR A 347 -8.53 -12.27 -20.71
CA TYR A 347 -7.38 -11.97 -19.88
C TYR A 347 -7.92 -11.67 -18.48
N VAL A 348 -7.91 -12.63 -17.59
CA VAL A 348 -8.32 -12.38 -16.21
C VAL A 348 -7.31 -13.02 -15.29
N ARG A 349 -6.33 -12.22 -14.90
CA ARG A 349 -5.34 -12.59 -13.88
C ARG A 349 -5.90 -12.35 -12.49
N GLY A 350 -7.11 -12.72 -12.24
CA GLY A 350 -7.67 -12.49 -10.93
C GLY A 350 -9.15 -12.74 -10.80
N GLY A 351 -9.85 -13.02 -11.88
CA GLY A 351 -11.30 -13.21 -11.86
C GLY A 351 -11.76 -14.50 -11.19
N ALA A 352 -13.05 -14.57 -10.95
CA ALA A 352 -13.71 -15.70 -10.30
C ALA A 352 -13.47 -17.05 -11.01
N GLU A 353 -13.23 -17.04 -12.31
CA GLU A 353 -12.90 -18.27 -13.07
C GLU A 353 -11.49 -18.76 -12.74
N ALA A 354 -10.53 -17.84 -12.63
CA ALA A 354 -9.15 -18.18 -12.25
C ALA A 354 -9.06 -18.76 -10.83
N ALA A 355 -9.98 -18.36 -9.95
CA ALA A 355 -10.06 -18.83 -8.58
C ALA A 355 -10.32 -20.35 -8.42
N LYS A 356 -10.45 -21.09 -9.52
CA LYS A 356 -10.57 -22.56 -9.54
C LYS A 356 -9.22 -23.28 -9.53
N TYR A 357 -8.14 -22.61 -9.93
CA TYR A 357 -6.91 -23.26 -10.36
C TYR A 357 -5.77 -23.09 -9.37
N PHE A 358 -4.79 -23.99 -9.45
CA PHE A 358 -3.51 -23.97 -8.75
C PHE A 358 -3.67 -23.75 -7.24
N GLU A 359 -2.76 -23.03 -6.60
CA GLU A 359 -2.80 -22.78 -5.16
C GLU A 359 -4.08 -22.05 -4.72
N TRP A 360 -4.65 -21.22 -5.62
CA TRP A 360 -5.88 -20.48 -5.29
C TRP A 360 -7.11 -21.37 -5.21
N GLY A 361 -7.30 -22.31 -6.14
CA GLY A 361 -8.51 -23.11 -6.21
C GLY A 361 -8.33 -24.63 -6.19
N GLY A 362 -7.10 -25.10 -6.23
CA GLY A 362 -6.73 -26.50 -6.02
C GLY A 362 -6.68 -27.39 -7.27
N TYR A 363 -7.23 -26.96 -8.39
CA TYR A 363 -7.22 -27.76 -9.62
C TYR A 363 -6.01 -27.44 -10.50
N ASN A 364 -5.55 -28.44 -11.23
CA ASN A 364 -4.57 -28.24 -12.31
C ASN A 364 -5.19 -27.45 -13.48
N ALA A 365 -4.35 -27.08 -14.46
CA ALA A 365 -4.77 -26.33 -15.65
C ALA A 365 -5.92 -26.95 -16.46
N ASP A 366 -6.16 -28.27 -16.33
CA ASP A 366 -7.30 -28.96 -16.95
C ASP A 366 -8.63 -28.67 -16.24
N GLY A 367 -8.62 -28.02 -15.09
CA GLY A 367 -9.77 -27.66 -14.28
C GLY A 367 -10.58 -28.86 -13.76
N THR A 368 -10.04 -30.07 -13.82
CA THR A 368 -10.71 -31.31 -13.40
C THR A 368 -9.88 -32.16 -12.48
N THR A 369 -8.57 -32.13 -12.64
CA THR A 369 -7.64 -32.89 -11.81
C THR A 369 -7.24 -32.09 -10.58
N TRP A 370 -7.55 -32.63 -9.39
CA TRP A 370 -7.13 -32.03 -8.13
C TRP A 370 -5.62 -32.14 -7.97
N GLY A 371 -4.93 -31.01 -7.78
CA GLY A 371 -3.48 -30.92 -7.66
C GLY A 371 -2.99 -30.46 -6.29
N PHE A 372 -3.85 -29.79 -5.50
CA PHE A 372 -3.46 -29.07 -4.30
C PHE A 372 -2.66 -29.93 -3.31
N ASP A 373 -3.13 -31.10 -2.97
CA ASP A 373 -2.44 -31.97 -2.00
C ASP A 373 -1.08 -32.48 -2.49
N THR A 374 -0.91 -32.55 -3.82
CA THR A 374 0.36 -32.94 -4.45
C THR A 374 1.38 -31.82 -4.38
N TYR A 375 0.97 -30.59 -4.70
CA TYR A 375 1.87 -29.44 -4.79
C TYR A 375 1.99 -28.67 -3.48
N ARG A 376 1.01 -28.81 -2.58
CA ARG A 376 0.99 -28.19 -1.23
C ARG A 376 0.79 -29.25 -0.15
N PRO A 377 1.70 -30.23 -0.04
CA PRO A 377 1.56 -31.29 0.95
C PRO A 377 1.59 -30.71 2.38
N GLY A 378 0.66 -31.13 3.22
CA GLY A 378 0.58 -30.68 4.60
C GLY A 378 -0.10 -29.32 4.82
N TRP A 379 -0.66 -28.67 3.79
CA TRP A 379 -1.45 -27.43 3.93
C TRP A 379 -2.90 -27.70 4.35
N GLY A 380 -3.28 -28.94 4.58
CA GLY A 380 -4.61 -29.31 5.06
C GLY A 380 -5.68 -29.39 3.97
N GLY A 381 -5.26 -29.45 2.70
CA GLY A 381 -6.16 -29.64 1.55
C GLY A 381 -7.09 -28.47 1.27
N LYS A 382 -6.78 -27.26 1.75
CA LYS A 382 -7.64 -26.07 1.60
C LYS A 382 -6.96 -25.00 0.73
N PRO A 383 -7.33 -24.88 -0.54
CA PRO A 383 -6.93 -23.77 -1.38
C PRO A 383 -7.40 -22.42 -0.83
N ILE A 384 -6.80 -21.33 -1.30
CA ILE A 384 -7.08 -19.97 -0.83
C ILE A 384 -8.57 -19.61 -1.01
N HIS A 385 -9.17 -19.92 -2.17
CA HIS A 385 -10.59 -19.68 -2.40
C HIS A 385 -11.49 -20.42 -1.39
N GLN A 386 -11.14 -21.65 -1.04
CA GLN A 386 -11.90 -22.40 -0.03
C GLN A 386 -11.78 -21.75 1.36
N LEU A 387 -10.58 -21.23 1.73
CA LEU A 387 -10.43 -20.45 2.97
C LEU A 387 -11.34 -19.22 2.95
N PHE A 388 -11.42 -18.51 1.82
CA PHE A 388 -12.29 -17.34 1.67
C PHE A 388 -13.76 -17.70 1.89
N VAL A 389 -14.24 -18.77 1.24
CA VAL A 389 -15.64 -19.21 1.34
C VAL A 389 -15.97 -19.63 2.78
N GLU A 390 -15.14 -20.46 3.39
CA GLU A 390 -15.39 -20.99 4.74
C GLU A 390 -15.36 -19.92 5.82
N ASN A 391 -14.60 -18.82 5.59
CA ASN A 391 -14.46 -17.74 6.55
C ASN A 391 -15.28 -16.50 6.19
N GLY A 392 -16.15 -16.58 5.18
CA GLY A 392 -17.08 -15.52 4.83
C GLY A 392 -16.40 -14.24 4.29
N VAL A 393 -15.33 -14.37 3.49
CA VAL A 393 -14.71 -13.25 2.79
C VAL A 393 -15.76 -12.58 1.90
N SER A 394 -15.95 -11.29 2.07
CA SER A 394 -16.95 -10.50 1.36
C SER A 394 -16.49 -10.17 -0.06
N ALA A 395 -15.24 -9.71 -0.18
CA ALA A 395 -14.65 -9.38 -1.47
C ALA A 395 -13.12 -9.54 -1.44
N TYR A 396 -12.59 -9.91 -2.58
CA TYR A 396 -11.18 -9.85 -2.95
C TYR A 396 -11.02 -8.78 -4.03
N PHE A 397 -10.12 -7.83 -3.77
CA PHE A 397 -9.80 -6.72 -4.67
C PHE A 397 -8.41 -6.95 -5.26
N HIS A 398 -8.28 -6.76 -6.57
CA HIS A 398 -7.02 -6.87 -7.28
C HIS A 398 -6.94 -5.86 -8.43
N GLY A 399 -5.77 -5.66 -9.00
CA GLY A 399 -5.48 -4.85 -10.16
C GLY A 399 -4.92 -5.67 -11.32
N HIS A 400 -3.82 -5.18 -11.93
CA HIS A 400 -2.95 -5.84 -12.89
C HIS A 400 -3.46 -5.89 -14.33
N ASP A 401 -4.71 -6.25 -14.61
CA ASP A 401 -5.25 -6.32 -15.98
C ASP A 401 -5.83 -4.97 -16.45
N HIS A 402 -5.78 -3.91 -15.63
CA HIS A 402 -6.17 -2.53 -15.92
C HIS A 402 -7.66 -2.32 -16.25
N GLN A 403 -8.52 -3.29 -15.95
CA GLN A 403 -9.91 -3.28 -16.33
C GLN A 403 -10.80 -3.18 -15.09
N TYR A 404 -12.04 -2.76 -15.30
CA TYR A 404 -13.07 -2.90 -14.27
C TYR A 404 -13.81 -4.21 -14.51
N VAL A 405 -13.62 -5.17 -13.59
CA VAL A 405 -14.33 -6.45 -13.65
C VAL A 405 -14.96 -6.75 -12.30
N TYR A 406 -16.23 -7.10 -12.31
CA TYR A 406 -16.96 -7.53 -11.13
C TYR A 406 -17.51 -8.94 -11.36
N GLU A 407 -17.03 -9.88 -10.58
CA GLU A 407 -17.44 -11.27 -10.67
C GLU A 407 -17.80 -11.84 -9.30
N ARG A 408 -18.44 -13.01 -9.29
CA ARG A 408 -18.76 -13.73 -8.05
C ARG A 408 -18.51 -15.21 -8.20
N ARG A 409 -17.94 -15.81 -7.14
CA ARG A 409 -17.79 -17.23 -7.00
C ARG A 409 -18.06 -17.65 -5.56
N ASP A 410 -18.95 -18.62 -5.38
CA ASP A 410 -19.27 -19.24 -4.08
C ASP A 410 -19.53 -18.22 -2.94
N GLY A 411 -20.13 -17.07 -3.28
CA GLY A 411 -20.45 -16.00 -2.34
C GLY A 411 -19.40 -14.90 -2.24
N VAL A 412 -18.17 -15.13 -2.67
CA VAL A 412 -17.07 -14.16 -2.67
C VAL A 412 -17.17 -13.27 -3.91
N VAL A 413 -17.05 -11.96 -3.74
CA VAL A 413 -16.88 -10.99 -4.83
C VAL A 413 -15.41 -10.97 -5.23
N TYR A 414 -15.14 -11.02 -6.52
CA TYR A 414 -13.84 -10.78 -7.15
C TYR A 414 -13.94 -9.45 -7.90
N GLN A 415 -13.24 -8.44 -7.42
CA GLN A 415 -13.31 -7.09 -7.95
C GLN A 415 -11.95 -6.64 -8.47
N GLU A 416 -11.84 -6.57 -9.79
CA GLU A 416 -10.70 -5.94 -10.41
C GLU A 416 -10.87 -4.41 -10.43
N VAL A 417 -9.83 -3.70 -10.03
CA VAL A 417 -9.77 -2.24 -9.95
C VAL A 417 -9.08 -1.72 -11.20
N PRO A 418 -9.74 -0.84 -11.97
CA PRO A 418 -9.17 -0.38 -13.24
C PRO A 418 -8.03 0.61 -13.02
N MET A 419 -7.15 0.67 -14.02
CA MET A 419 -6.15 1.72 -14.15
C MET A 419 -6.81 3.12 -14.20
N PRO A 420 -6.32 4.13 -13.48
CA PRO A 420 -6.91 5.47 -13.44
C PRO A 420 -6.48 6.34 -14.64
N THR A 421 -6.57 5.84 -15.86
CA THR A 421 -6.12 6.57 -17.07
C THR A 421 -7.22 6.71 -18.10
#